data_089ba83be9a3c5379ab49e4e4a3ff129
#
_entry.id   089ba83be9a3c5379ab49e4e4a3ff129
#
_cell.length_a   1.000
_cell.length_b   1.000
_cell.length_c   1.000
_cell.angle_alpha   90.00
_cell.angle_beta   90.00
_cell.angle_gamma   90.00
#
_symmetry.space_group_name_H-M   'P 1'
#
loop_
_entity.id
_entity.type
_entity.pdbx_description
1 polymer ?
#
loop_
_entity_poly.entity_id
_entity_poly.type
_entity_poly.pdbx_seq_one_letter_code
_entity_poly.pdbx_strand_id
1 'polypeptide(L)'
;MLSYWENKSFLNYDLIVVGAGFVGLSTAIHFKKKRPKARVLILERGTFPSGASTKNAGFACFGSLTEILDDMWSMIQDEVVKLVEKRAKGLELIQKEFGRKALDFKQSGGFELITEDQLEALDQLSLINKLLKPIFKKPVFSNLKNYRSFGFDESVKAVVKNQFEGELDPGKYISALWSRANELGIKILTGSHVQKVEKDLGLISVKTGTDELIEFQGSKVAVCTNAFAGQFFPEFDLEPGRGLVMVSRPFEQKIPWKGSFHFDKGYVYFRKIDGRLLLGGGRNKDFEGEKSLENTINPTIESYLENLAETIIFPGQKITWEHKWTGIMAFGQKKLPIMEKVGDRTAVGVRLGGMGVAMGWEVGRQLSDLLRKGF
;
A
#
# COMPACT_ATOMS: atom_id res chain seq x y z
N MET A 1 14.95 6.96 -34.17
CA MET A 1 16.36 6.48 -34.41
C MET A 1 17.25 7.03 -33.32
N LEU A 2 18.00 6.17 -32.61
CA LEU A 2 18.92 6.59 -31.55
C LEU A 2 20.31 6.91 -32.10
N SER A 3 20.92 7.98 -31.60
CA SER A 3 22.30 8.35 -31.90
C SER A 3 23.30 7.41 -31.23
N TYR A 4 24.55 7.43 -31.65
CA TYR A 4 25.64 6.73 -31.01
C TYR A 4 25.77 7.09 -29.51
N TRP A 5 25.60 8.36 -29.18
CA TRP A 5 25.73 8.86 -27.81
C TRP A 5 24.58 8.39 -26.91
N GLU A 6 23.37 8.34 -27.43
CA GLU A 6 22.20 7.81 -26.71
C GLU A 6 22.39 6.33 -26.43
N ASN A 7 22.77 5.54 -27.43
CA ASN A 7 23.07 4.11 -27.25
C ASN A 7 24.15 3.87 -26.18
N LYS A 8 25.26 4.60 -26.25
CA LYS A 8 26.37 4.45 -25.33
C LYS A 8 26.05 4.87 -23.90
N SER A 9 25.26 5.94 -23.70
CA SER A 9 25.15 6.61 -22.42
C SER A 9 23.90 6.25 -21.63
N PHE A 10 22.79 5.88 -22.31
CA PHE A 10 21.47 5.85 -21.68
C PHE A 10 20.80 4.49 -21.66
N LEU A 11 21.29 3.46 -22.32
CA LEU A 11 20.56 2.20 -22.46
C LEU A 11 20.99 1.09 -21.52
N ASN A 12 22.21 1.13 -20.96
CA ASN A 12 22.77 0.02 -20.17
C ASN A 12 22.85 0.36 -18.68
N TYR A 13 22.37 -0.56 -17.83
CA TYR A 13 22.30 -0.41 -16.37
C TYR A 13 22.66 -1.71 -15.64
N ASP A 14 23.18 -1.59 -14.42
CA ASP A 14 23.38 -2.73 -13.52
C ASP A 14 22.05 -3.24 -12.95
N LEU A 15 21.11 -2.31 -12.70
CA LEU A 15 19.75 -2.63 -12.27
C LEU A 15 18.75 -1.72 -13.00
N ILE A 16 17.71 -2.34 -13.56
CA ILE A 16 16.51 -1.64 -14.01
C ILE A 16 15.36 -2.05 -13.10
N VAL A 17 14.61 -1.06 -12.59
CA VAL A 17 13.40 -1.25 -11.79
C VAL A 17 12.20 -0.75 -12.58
N VAL A 18 11.20 -1.60 -12.76
CA VAL A 18 9.94 -1.26 -13.42
C VAL A 18 8.91 -0.90 -12.37
N GLY A 19 8.50 0.39 -12.35
CA GLY A 19 7.57 0.98 -11.40
C GLY A 19 8.25 1.76 -10.26
N ALA A 20 7.88 3.04 -10.09
CA ALA A 20 8.37 3.94 -9.05
C ALA A 20 7.45 4.01 -7.82
N GLY A 21 6.75 2.92 -7.49
CA GLY A 21 6.00 2.79 -6.24
C GLY A 21 6.90 2.53 -5.03
N PHE A 22 6.31 2.32 -3.85
CA PHE A 22 7.06 2.06 -2.60
C PHE A 22 8.07 0.92 -2.73
N VAL A 23 7.67 -0.20 -3.35
CA VAL A 23 8.56 -1.36 -3.54
C VAL A 23 9.69 -1.04 -4.50
N GLY A 24 9.38 -0.44 -5.65
CA GLY A 24 10.39 -0.16 -6.69
C GLY A 24 11.45 0.84 -6.21
N LEU A 25 11.02 1.97 -5.63
CA LEU A 25 11.94 2.95 -5.06
C LEU A 25 12.79 2.34 -3.94
N SER A 26 12.16 1.58 -3.03
CA SER A 26 12.88 0.87 -1.97
C SER A 26 13.92 -0.11 -2.52
N THR A 27 13.56 -0.90 -3.54
CA THR A 27 14.48 -1.86 -4.19
C THR A 27 15.70 -1.14 -4.76
N ALA A 28 15.48 -0.07 -5.51
CA ALA A 28 16.55 0.71 -6.12
C ALA A 28 17.47 1.36 -5.06
N ILE A 29 16.88 1.96 -4.03
CA ILE A 29 17.61 2.60 -2.93
C ILE A 29 18.50 1.57 -2.20
N HIS A 30 17.94 0.43 -1.80
CA HIS A 30 18.70 -0.61 -1.09
C HIS A 30 19.78 -1.24 -1.96
N PHE A 31 19.52 -1.44 -3.24
CA PHE A 31 20.52 -1.94 -4.18
C PHE A 31 21.67 -0.95 -4.32
N LYS A 32 21.36 0.33 -4.53
CA LYS A 32 22.35 1.40 -4.70
C LYS A 32 23.18 1.63 -3.42
N LYS A 33 22.56 1.60 -2.24
CA LYS A 33 23.28 1.68 -0.94
C LYS A 33 24.32 0.55 -0.80
N LYS A 34 24.05 -0.65 -1.29
CA LYS A 34 24.97 -1.81 -1.24
C LYS A 34 25.96 -1.87 -2.39
N ARG A 35 25.66 -1.24 -3.52
CA ARG A 35 26.51 -1.12 -4.71
C ARG A 35 26.58 0.35 -5.16
N PRO A 36 27.36 1.21 -4.47
CA PRO A 36 27.35 2.67 -4.71
C PRO A 36 27.78 3.07 -6.14
N LYS A 37 28.58 2.25 -6.81
CA LYS A 37 29.04 2.50 -8.19
C LYS A 37 28.03 2.00 -9.25
N ALA A 38 27.01 1.22 -8.86
CA ALA A 38 26.05 0.66 -9.81
C ALA A 38 25.25 1.75 -10.52
N ARG A 39 25.02 1.58 -11.80
CA ARG A 39 24.08 2.38 -12.59
C ARG A 39 22.67 1.80 -12.38
N VAL A 40 21.79 2.57 -11.78
CA VAL A 40 20.42 2.15 -11.47
C VAL A 40 19.44 3.04 -12.19
N LEU A 41 18.47 2.43 -12.87
CA LEU A 41 17.38 3.08 -13.57
C LEU A 41 16.04 2.63 -13.00
N ILE A 42 15.13 3.56 -12.78
CA ILE A 42 13.71 3.31 -12.52
C ILE A 42 12.91 3.79 -13.72
N LEU A 43 12.01 2.96 -14.22
CA LEU A 43 11.06 3.27 -15.29
C LEU A 43 9.66 3.40 -14.69
N GLU A 44 9.08 4.59 -14.77
CA GLU A 44 7.73 4.89 -14.27
C GLU A 44 6.82 5.25 -15.45
N ARG A 45 5.65 4.59 -15.51
CA ARG A 45 4.67 4.80 -16.58
C ARG A 45 4.03 6.19 -16.54
N GLY A 46 3.68 6.65 -15.34
CA GLY A 46 3.04 7.95 -15.14
C GLY A 46 4.01 9.12 -15.25
N THR A 47 3.49 10.34 -15.35
CA THR A 47 4.28 11.57 -15.22
C THR A 47 4.92 11.69 -13.84
N PHE A 48 4.23 11.17 -12.83
CA PHE A 48 4.70 10.95 -11.46
C PHE A 48 4.18 9.58 -10.99
N PRO A 49 4.67 9.02 -9.86
CA PRO A 49 4.14 7.75 -9.35
C PRO A 49 2.64 7.87 -9.08
N SER A 50 1.83 7.22 -9.91
CA SER A 50 0.37 7.34 -9.90
C SER A 50 -0.36 6.02 -9.58
N GLY A 51 0.37 5.02 -9.11
CA GLY A 51 -0.18 3.74 -8.68
C GLY A 51 -0.71 3.74 -7.23
N ALA A 52 -0.97 2.57 -6.66
CA ALA A 52 -1.50 2.41 -5.31
C ALA A 52 -0.67 3.11 -4.22
N SER A 53 0.61 3.39 -4.46
CA SER A 53 1.50 4.05 -3.50
C SER A 53 1.12 5.51 -3.20
N THR A 54 0.48 6.20 -4.13
CA THR A 54 0.01 7.59 -3.97
C THR A 54 -1.50 7.69 -3.83
N LYS A 55 -2.23 6.60 -4.08
CA LYS A 55 -3.69 6.55 -4.08
C LYS A 55 -4.27 5.88 -2.83
N ASN A 56 -3.44 5.54 -1.83
CA ASN A 56 -3.89 4.96 -0.57
C ASN A 56 -4.31 6.04 0.44
N ALA A 57 -5.00 5.64 1.49
CA ALA A 57 -5.52 6.53 2.53
C ALA A 57 -4.50 6.96 3.60
N GLY A 58 -3.25 6.48 3.54
CA GLY A 58 -2.19 6.83 4.48
C GLY A 58 -2.33 6.19 5.86
N PHE A 59 -2.92 5.02 5.95
CA PHE A 59 -2.99 4.25 7.18
C PHE A 59 -1.66 3.58 7.46
N ALA A 60 -1.09 3.88 8.62
CA ALA A 60 0.08 3.19 9.16
C ALA A 60 -0.42 2.11 10.13
N CYS A 61 -0.97 1.04 9.56
CA CYS A 61 -1.64 -0.03 10.27
C CYS A 61 -1.01 -1.41 9.98
N PHE A 62 -1.30 -2.37 10.83
CA PHE A 62 -0.85 -3.75 10.67
C PHE A 62 -2.00 -4.77 10.77
N GLY A 63 -3.21 -4.32 11.03
CA GLY A 63 -4.43 -5.10 11.06
C GLY A 63 -5.32 -4.78 12.28
N SER A 64 -6.63 -4.64 12.05
CA SER A 64 -7.62 -4.50 13.11
C SER A 64 -7.89 -5.85 13.81
N LEU A 65 -8.64 -5.84 14.91
CA LEU A 65 -8.96 -7.06 15.65
C LEU A 65 -9.69 -8.08 14.77
N THR A 66 -10.78 -7.64 14.12
CA THR A 66 -11.60 -8.55 13.30
C THR A 66 -10.89 -8.97 12.01
N GLU A 67 -10.02 -8.12 11.44
CA GLU A 67 -9.16 -8.50 10.31
C GLU A 67 -8.19 -9.63 10.70
N ILE A 68 -7.54 -9.53 11.87
CA ILE A 68 -6.63 -10.57 12.37
C ILE A 68 -7.38 -11.86 12.65
N LEU A 69 -8.58 -11.80 13.23
CA LEU A 69 -9.42 -12.97 13.45
C LEU A 69 -9.86 -13.61 12.13
N ASP A 70 -10.22 -12.81 11.13
CA ASP A 70 -10.57 -13.29 9.79
C ASP A 70 -9.36 -13.97 9.10
N ASP A 71 -8.16 -13.43 9.27
CA ASP A 71 -6.92 -14.06 8.78
C ASP A 71 -6.70 -15.45 9.40
N MET A 72 -7.05 -15.64 10.67
CA MET A 72 -6.91 -16.93 11.38
C MET A 72 -7.87 -18.02 10.88
N TRP A 73 -8.92 -17.69 10.15
CA TRP A 73 -9.78 -18.68 9.49
C TRP A 73 -9.13 -19.29 8.23
N SER A 74 -8.26 -18.54 7.56
CA SER A 74 -7.64 -18.94 6.29
C SER A 74 -6.15 -19.27 6.40
N MET A 75 -5.50 -18.88 7.50
CA MET A 75 -4.08 -19.07 7.75
C MET A 75 -3.84 -19.69 9.13
N ILE A 76 -2.73 -20.39 9.29
CA ILE A 76 -2.32 -20.86 10.62
C ILE A 76 -1.90 -19.67 11.51
N GLN A 77 -2.19 -19.78 12.79
CA GLN A 77 -1.97 -18.72 13.78
C GLN A 77 -0.56 -18.11 13.74
N ASP A 78 0.48 -18.94 13.64
CA ASP A 78 1.87 -18.48 13.59
C ASP A 78 2.18 -17.65 12.34
N GLU A 79 1.55 -17.95 11.21
CA GLU A 79 1.71 -17.16 9.98
C GLU A 79 1.04 -15.80 10.12
N VAL A 80 -0.14 -15.73 10.73
CA VAL A 80 -0.84 -14.48 11.04
C VAL A 80 0.01 -13.60 11.95
N VAL A 81 0.55 -14.16 13.05
CA VAL A 81 1.43 -13.43 13.97
C VAL A 81 2.69 -12.91 13.25
N LYS A 82 3.33 -13.73 12.41
CA LYS A 82 4.48 -13.31 11.58
C LYS A 82 4.10 -12.21 10.57
N LEU A 83 2.89 -12.25 10.02
CA LEU A 83 2.42 -11.22 9.09
C LEU A 83 2.24 -9.87 9.82
N VAL A 84 1.62 -9.88 11.01
CA VAL A 84 1.50 -8.70 11.87
C VAL A 84 2.89 -8.14 12.25
N GLU A 85 3.82 -9.02 12.63
CA GLU A 85 5.20 -8.63 12.95
C GLU A 85 5.90 -7.93 11.77
N LYS A 86 5.80 -8.51 10.56
CA LYS A 86 6.38 -7.93 9.35
C LYS A 86 5.80 -6.54 9.05
N ARG A 87 4.48 -6.38 9.17
CA ARG A 87 3.79 -5.10 8.96
C ARG A 87 4.24 -4.06 10.01
N ALA A 88 4.22 -4.40 11.30
CA ALA A 88 4.65 -3.52 12.38
C ALA A 88 6.14 -3.12 12.25
N LYS A 89 7.00 -4.09 11.94
CA LYS A 89 8.42 -3.85 11.71
C LYS A 89 8.67 -2.94 10.50
N GLY A 90 7.93 -3.12 9.43
CA GLY A 90 8.03 -2.25 8.25
C GLY A 90 7.68 -0.80 8.57
N LEU A 91 6.64 -0.55 9.37
CA LEU A 91 6.29 0.79 9.85
C LEU A 91 7.39 1.42 10.73
N GLU A 92 8.04 0.64 11.58
CA GLU A 92 9.19 1.11 12.36
C GLU A 92 10.36 1.50 11.44
N LEU A 93 10.66 0.66 10.44
CA LEU A 93 11.78 0.87 9.52
C LEU A 93 11.63 2.13 8.68
N ILE A 94 10.44 2.44 8.16
CA ILE A 94 10.24 3.69 7.41
C ILE A 94 10.39 4.93 8.29
N GLN A 95 9.90 4.87 9.54
CA GLN A 95 10.07 5.98 10.49
C GLN A 95 11.56 6.19 10.86
N LYS A 96 12.32 5.10 11.00
CA LYS A 96 13.76 5.15 11.26
C LYS A 96 14.54 5.72 10.08
N GLU A 97 14.18 5.33 8.84
CA GLU A 97 14.88 5.77 7.63
C GLU A 97 14.61 7.24 7.28
N PHE A 98 13.35 7.65 7.32
CA PHE A 98 12.92 8.96 6.81
C PHE A 98 12.59 9.97 7.91
N GLY A 99 12.31 9.50 9.12
CA GLY A 99 11.84 10.32 10.23
C GLY A 99 10.34 10.64 10.15
N ARG A 100 9.71 10.80 11.32
CA ARG A 100 8.26 11.05 11.43
C ARG A 100 7.82 12.34 10.73
N LYS A 101 8.66 13.39 10.79
CA LYS A 101 8.34 14.70 10.19
C LYS A 101 8.26 14.61 8.66
N ALA A 102 9.21 13.93 8.03
CA ALA A 102 9.23 13.78 6.56
C ALA A 102 8.04 12.96 6.04
N LEU A 103 7.50 12.05 6.85
CA LEU A 103 6.35 11.22 6.53
C LEU A 103 5.01 11.85 6.97
N ASP A 104 5.03 12.96 7.69
CA ASP A 104 3.89 13.47 8.48
C ASP A 104 3.24 12.37 9.32
N PHE A 105 4.07 11.51 9.91
CA PHE A 105 3.62 10.36 10.69
C PHE A 105 3.10 10.81 12.05
N LYS A 106 1.84 10.40 12.34
CA LYS A 106 1.18 10.64 13.62
C LYS A 106 0.73 9.30 14.21
N GLN A 107 1.23 8.97 15.39
CA GLN A 107 0.78 7.78 16.13
C GLN A 107 -0.50 8.12 16.90
N SER A 108 -1.58 8.31 16.18
CA SER A 108 -2.88 8.73 16.70
C SER A 108 -3.76 7.57 17.16
N GLY A 109 -3.31 6.34 16.95
CA GLY A 109 -4.04 5.10 17.22
C GLY A 109 -4.87 4.65 16.02
N GLY A 110 -5.10 3.34 15.96
CA GLY A 110 -6.10 2.71 15.12
C GLY A 110 -7.36 2.43 15.95
N PHE A 111 -8.51 2.50 15.34
CA PHE A 111 -9.80 2.24 15.98
C PHE A 111 -10.64 1.37 15.05
N GLU A 112 -11.32 0.39 15.61
CA GLU A 112 -12.24 -0.45 14.86
C GLU A 112 -13.65 -0.33 15.44
N LEU A 113 -14.61 0.01 14.58
CA LEU A 113 -16.02 0.08 14.93
C LEU A 113 -16.60 -1.33 14.90
N ILE A 114 -17.20 -1.75 15.99
CA ILE A 114 -17.80 -3.07 16.16
C ILE A 114 -19.33 -2.93 16.19
N THR A 115 -20.00 -3.64 15.30
CA THR A 115 -21.46 -3.77 15.24
C THR A 115 -21.96 -4.98 16.00
N GLU A 116 -23.27 -5.16 16.12
CA GLU A 116 -23.89 -6.25 16.88
C GLU A 116 -23.41 -7.63 16.44
N ASP A 117 -23.32 -7.86 15.13
CA ASP A 117 -22.86 -9.11 14.51
C ASP A 117 -21.38 -9.44 14.73
N GLN A 118 -20.62 -8.47 15.25
CA GLN A 118 -19.17 -8.61 15.50
C GLN A 118 -18.81 -8.59 16.99
N LEU A 119 -19.78 -8.52 17.90
CA LEU A 119 -19.52 -8.41 19.35
C LEU A 119 -18.70 -9.55 19.91
N GLU A 120 -18.84 -10.77 19.37
CA GLU A 120 -18.05 -11.96 19.77
C GLU A 120 -16.54 -11.76 19.60
N ALA A 121 -16.12 -10.85 18.72
CA ALA A 121 -14.71 -10.52 18.55
C ALA A 121 -14.09 -9.93 19.82
N LEU A 122 -14.88 -9.29 20.67
CA LEU A 122 -14.40 -8.70 21.93
C LEU A 122 -13.91 -9.78 22.92
N ASP A 123 -14.48 -10.98 22.89
CA ASP A 123 -14.08 -12.10 23.73
C ASP A 123 -12.68 -12.60 23.37
N GLN A 124 -12.22 -12.33 22.14
CA GLN A 124 -10.91 -12.71 21.62
C GLN A 124 -9.80 -11.70 21.95
N LEU A 125 -10.12 -10.53 22.50
CA LEU A 125 -9.13 -9.48 22.82
C LEU A 125 -7.97 -10.00 23.67
N SER A 126 -8.27 -10.80 24.71
CA SER A 126 -7.25 -11.33 25.60
C SER A 126 -6.32 -12.31 24.89
N LEU A 127 -6.88 -13.19 24.05
CA LEU A 127 -6.13 -14.16 23.25
C LEU A 127 -5.20 -13.43 22.26
N ILE A 128 -5.72 -12.51 21.46
CA ILE A 128 -4.93 -11.79 20.45
C ILE A 128 -3.83 -10.95 21.11
N ASN A 129 -4.13 -10.27 22.21
CA ASN A 129 -3.11 -9.53 22.95
C ASN A 129 -2.01 -10.45 23.50
N LYS A 130 -2.35 -11.67 23.96
CA LYS A 130 -1.37 -12.68 24.40
C LYS A 130 -0.48 -13.13 23.23
N LEU A 131 -1.05 -13.40 22.07
CA LEU A 131 -0.31 -13.82 20.86
C LEU A 131 0.64 -12.73 20.38
N LEU A 132 0.24 -11.47 20.45
CA LEU A 132 1.04 -10.32 19.96
C LEU A 132 2.01 -9.79 21.01
N LYS A 133 1.96 -10.26 22.27
CA LYS A 133 2.85 -9.82 23.36
C LYS A 133 4.36 -9.94 23.05
N PRO A 134 4.85 -11.00 22.37
CA PRO A 134 6.27 -11.09 22.01
C PRO A 134 6.74 -9.92 21.11
N ILE A 135 5.87 -9.39 20.25
CA ILE A 135 6.16 -8.31 19.30
C ILE A 135 6.09 -6.96 19.99
N PHE A 136 4.99 -6.66 20.69
CA PHE A 136 4.69 -5.30 21.19
C PHE A 136 5.00 -5.10 22.67
N LYS A 137 5.23 -6.16 23.44
CA LYS A 137 5.51 -6.14 24.90
C LYS A 137 4.39 -5.53 25.77
N LYS A 138 3.37 -4.95 25.15
CA LYS A 138 2.18 -4.35 25.78
C LYS A 138 0.92 -4.83 25.05
N PRO A 139 -0.26 -4.78 25.70
CA PRO A 139 -1.51 -5.07 25.00
C PRO A 139 -1.66 -4.19 23.76
N VAL A 140 -2.02 -4.78 22.65
CA VAL A 140 -2.22 -4.06 21.36
C VAL A 140 -3.59 -3.46 21.33
N PHE A 141 -4.60 -4.26 21.64
CA PHE A 141 -6.01 -3.93 21.54
C PHE A 141 -6.65 -3.71 22.92
N SER A 142 -7.56 -2.76 22.97
CA SER A 142 -8.39 -2.50 24.15
C SER A 142 -9.77 -2.00 23.73
N ASN A 143 -10.82 -2.41 24.48
CA ASN A 143 -12.17 -1.86 24.30
C ASN A 143 -12.21 -0.43 24.86
N LEU A 144 -12.63 0.53 24.02
CA LEU A 144 -12.66 1.95 24.38
C LEU A 144 -13.98 2.30 25.10
N LYS A 145 -13.90 2.68 26.36
CA LYS A 145 -15.11 2.93 27.19
C LYS A 145 -15.92 4.15 26.75
N ASN A 146 -15.24 5.23 26.32
CA ASN A 146 -15.88 6.54 26.05
C ASN A 146 -16.12 6.81 24.56
N TYR A 147 -16.29 5.78 23.74
CA TYR A 147 -16.43 5.93 22.28
C TYR A 147 -17.72 6.66 21.86
N ARG A 148 -18.75 6.70 22.72
CA ARG A 148 -20.00 7.44 22.44
C ARG A 148 -19.76 8.93 22.17
N SER A 149 -18.70 9.52 22.75
CA SER A 149 -18.29 10.90 22.47
C SER A 149 -17.80 11.15 21.05
N PHE A 150 -17.58 10.10 20.25
CA PHE A 150 -17.22 10.21 18.83
C PHE A 150 -18.43 10.56 17.95
N GLY A 151 -19.67 10.34 18.43
CA GLY A 151 -20.89 10.70 17.73
C GLY A 151 -21.27 9.74 16.60
N PHE A 152 -20.76 8.52 16.59
CA PHE A 152 -21.21 7.48 15.67
C PHE A 152 -22.62 7.01 15.98
N ASP A 153 -23.28 6.44 14.97
CA ASP A 153 -24.61 5.85 15.12
C ASP A 153 -24.66 4.78 16.22
N GLU A 154 -25.82 4.58 16.81
CA GLU A 154 -26.04 3.59 17.90
C GLU A 154 -25.91 2.13 17.46
N SER A 155 -25.89 1.84 16.16
CA SER A 155 -25.52 0.52 15.62
C SER A 155 -24.04 0.14 15.91
N VAL A 156 -23.19 1.13 16.20
CA VAL A 156 -21.83 0.90 16.71
C VAL A 156 -21.93 0.55 18.20
N LYS A 157 -21.68 -0.72 18.53
CA LYS A 157 -21.84 -1.26 19.89
C LYS A 157 -20.56 -1.17 20.72
N ALA A 158 -19.40 -1.18 20.07
CA ALA A 158 -18.12 -0.99 20.72
C ALA A 158 -17.09 -0.38 19.76
N VAL A 159 -15.99 0.13 20.32
CA VAL A 159 -14.83 0.56 19.56
C VAL A 159 -13.59 -0.07 20.16
N VAL A 160 -12.87 -0.85 19.35
CA VAL A 160 -11.58 -1.44 19.73
C VAL A 160 -10.47 -0.49 19.31
N LYS A 161 -9.63 -0.10 20.28
CA LYS A 161 -8.48 0.75 20.05
C LYS A 161 -7.21 -0.08 19.91
N ASN A 162 -6.43 0.16 18.84
CA ASN A 162 -5.05 -0.27 18.68
C ASN A 162 -4.11 0.92 18.97
N GLN A 163 -3.29 0.82 20.01
CA GLN A 163 -2.44 1.95 20.43
C GLN A 163 -1.17 2.14 19.59
N PHE A 164 -0.80 1.18 18.75
CA PHE A 164 0.45 1.19 17.99
C PHE A 164 0.30 1.67 16.55
N GLU A 165 -0.92 1.77 16.06
CA GLU A 165 -1.23 2.28 14.73
C GLU A 165 -1.25 3.80 14.68
N GLY A 166 -1.30 4.33 13.46
CA GLY A 166 -1.34 5.75 13.20
C GLY A 166 -1.62 6.04 11.74
N GLU A 167 -1.24 7.23 11.35
CA GLU A 167 -1.46 7.76 10.01
C GLU A 167 -0.22 8.47 9.49
N LEU A 168 -0.08 8.55 8.17
CA LEU A 168 0.94 9.31 7.48
C LEU A 168 0.37 9.94 6.21
N ASP A 169 1.18 10.78 5.58
CA ASP A 169 0.89 11.36 4.27
C ASP A 169 1.58 10.52 3.17
N PRO A 170 0.82 9.80 2.32
CA PRO A 170 1.39 8.99 1.24
C PRO A 170 2.17 9.81 0.22
N GLY A 171 1.75 11.05 -0.04
CA GLY A 171 2.44 11.96 -0.94
C GLY A 171 3.81 12.36 -0.40
N LYS A 172 3.90 12.67 0.90
CA LYS A 172 5.17 12.95 1.57
C LYS A 172 6.07 11.71 1.63
N TYR A 173 5.49 10.53 1.85
CA TYR A 173 6.27 9.29 1.88
C TYR A 173 6.88 8.99 0.51
N ILE A 174 6.11 9.06 -0.58
CA ILE A 174 6.66 8.84 -1.92
C ILE A 174 7.69 9.91 -2.29
N SER A 175 7.47 11.17 -1.89
CA SER A 175 8.41 12.27 -2.11
C SER A 175 9.73 12.04 -1.35
N ALA A 176 9.69 11.54 -0.12
CA ALA A 176 10.89 11.19 0.65
C ALA A 176 11.70 10.07 -0.01
N LEU A 177 11.01 9.04 -0.53
CA LEU A 177 11.64 7.96 -1.28
C LEU A 177 12.27 8.47 -2.58
N TRP A 178 11.57 9.32 -3.31
CA TRP A 178 12.05 9.91 -4.57
C TRP A 178 13.29 10.78 -4.34
N SER A 179 13.24 11.65 -3.33
CA SER A 179 14.39 12.49 -2.96
C SER A 179 15.60 11.63 -2.59
N ARG A 180 15.39 10.57 -1.79
CA ARG A 180 16.47 9.65 -1.43
C ARG A 180 17.05 8.91 -2.65
N ALA A 181 16.23 8.55 -3.62
CA ALA A 181 16.69 7.94 -4.87
C ALA A 181 17.58 8.91 -5.67
N ASN A 182 17.15 10.17 -5.79
CA ASN A 182 17.91 11.23 -6.47
C ASN A 182 19.26 11.53 -5.77
N GLU A 183 19.27 11.65 -4.44
CA GLU A 183 20.49 11.84 -3.62
C GLU A 183 21.51 10.74 -3.86
N LEU A 184 21.06 9.52 -4.10
CA LEU A 184 21.92 8.37 -4.41
C LEU A 184 22.34 8.30 -5.88
N GLY A 185 21.90 9.23 -6.73
CA GLY A 185 22.19 9.24 -8.17
C GLY A 185 21.47 8.12 -8.94
N ILE A 186 20.31 7.67 -8.46
CA ILE A 186 19.43 6.75 -9.19
C ILE A 186 18.70 7.55 -10.26
N LYS A 187 18.75 7.10 -11.51
CA LYS A 187 18.04 7.73 -12.61
C LYS A 187 16.59 7.27 -12.61
N ILE A 188 15.66 8.21 -12.74
CA ILE A 188 14.23 7.93 -12.84
C ILE A 188 13.72 8.53 -14.15
N LEU A 189 13.13 7.70 -15.00
CA LEU A 189 12.45 8.14 -16.22
C LEU A 189 10.95 7.95 -16.04
N THR A 190 10.22 9.03 -16.12
CA THR A 190 8.75 9.07 -16.12
C THR A 190 8.21 9.04 -17.54
N GLY A 191 6.89 8.79 -17.71
CA GLY A 191 6.30 8.60 -19.02
C GLY A 191 6.84 7.38 -19.77
N SER A 192 7.44 6.43 -19.04
CA SER A 192 8.14 5.26 -19.58
C SER A 192 7.28 4.01 -19.41
N HIS A 193 6.39 3.77 -20.39
CA HIS A 193 5.49 2.63 -20.36
C HIS A 193 6.21 1.37 -20.84
N VAL A 194 6.62 0.50 -19.94
CA VAL A 194 7.21 -0.80 -20.25
C VAL A 194 6.17 -1.69 -20.90
N GLN A 195 6.47 -2.16 -22.11
CA GLN A 195 5.63 -3.07 -22.90
C GLN A 195 6.05 -4.51 -22.74
N LYS A 196 7.37 -4.76 -22.65
CA LYS A 196 7.93 -6.11 -22.63
C LYS A 196 9.08 -6.21 -21.64
N VAL A 197 9.18 -7.35 -20.98
CA VAL A 197 10.28 -7.75 -20.10
C VAL A 197 10.78 -9.11 -20.56
N GLU A 198 11.99 -9.13 -21.13
CA GLU A 198 12.70 -10.38 -21.47
C GLU A 198 13.46 -10.87 -20.22
N LYS A 199 12.80 -11.70 -19.44
CA LYS A 199 13.21 -12.06 -18.07
C LYS A 199 14.60 -12.67 -17.94
N ASP A 200 15.05 -13.41 -18.96
CA ASP A 200 16.35 -14.08 -18.95
C ASP A 200 17.47 -13.21 -19.54
N LEU A 201 17.13 -12.35 -20.49
CA LEU A 201 18.07 -11.44 -21.15
C LEU A 201 18.25 -10.13 -20.40
N GLY A 202 17.28 -9.73 -19.56
CA GLY A 202 17.26 -8.43 -18.89
C GLY A 202 16.99 -7.27 -19.86
N LEU A 203 16.33 -7.55 -20.99
CA LEU A 203 15.95 -6.55 -21.98
C LEU A 203 14.56 -6.01 -21.69
N ILE A 204 14.42 -4.69 -21.65
CA ILE A 204 13.19 -3.98 -21.33
C ILE A 204 12.82 -3.08 -22.50
N SER A 205 11.68 -3.36 -23.12
CA SER A 205 11.14 -2.54 -24.20
C SER A 205 10.17 -1.50 -23.63
N VAL A 206 10.43 -0.24 -23.89
CA VAL A 206 9.65 0.91 -23.41
C VAL A 206 9.03 1.63 -24.60
N LYS A 207 7.70 1.83 -24.56
CA LYS A 207 6.98 2.67 -25.51
C LYS A 207 7.17 4.14 -25.12
N THR A 208 7.62 4.96 -26.07
CA THR A 208 7.77 6.41 -25.90
C THR A 208 6.49 7.15 -26.32
N GLY A 209 6.43 8.46 -26.06
CA GLY A 209 5.32 9.31 -26.49
C GLY A 209 5.16 9.42 -28.02
N THR A 210 6.19 9.02 -28.78
CA THR A 210 6.17 8.99 -30.25
C THR A 210 5.88 7.60 -30.83
N ASP A 211 5.38 6.68 -30.00
CA ASP A 211 5.12 5.27 -30.32
C ASP A 211 6.38 4.46 -30.72
N GLU A 212 7.57 5.04 -30.66
CA GLU A 212 8.84 4.33 -30.84
C GLU A 212 9.10 3.42 -29.63
N LEU A 213 9.65 2.23 -29.91
CA LEU A 213 10.16 1.34 -28.87
C LEU A 213 11.65 1.61 -28.62
N ILE A 214 11.99 1.89 -27.37
CA ILE A 214 13.38 1.98 -26.90
C ILE A 214 13.67 0.76 -26.03
N GLU A 215 14.78 0.09 -26.29
CA GLU A 215 15.21 -1.07 -25.52
C GLU A 215 16.33 -0.69 -24.54
N PHE A 216 16.10 -1.00 -23.27
CA PHE A 216 17.07 -0.84 -22.20
C PHE A 216 17.61 -2.20 -21.79
N GLN A 217 18.92 -2.29 -21.53
CA GLN A 217 19.59 -3.48 -21.08
C GLN A 217 19.96 -3.39 -19.60
N GLY A 218 19.40 -4.28 -18.79
CA GLY A 218 19.73 -4.44 -17.38
C GLY A 218 20.56 -5.69 -17.12
N SER A 219 21.65 -5.59 -16.35
CA SER A 219 22.29 -6.78 -15.81
C SER A 219 21.34 -7.53 -14.86
N LYS A 220 20.50 -6.78 -14.15
CA LYS A 220 19.41 -7.26 -13.31
C LYS A 220 18.15 -6.41 -13.55
N VAL A 221 16.99 -7.02 -13.35
CA VAL A 221 15.67 -6.37 -13.49
C VAL A 221 14.81 -6.67 -12.27
N ALA A 222 14.16 -5.65 -11.74
CA ALA A 222 13.14 -5.77 -10.71
C ALA A 222 11.79 -5.31 -11.26
N VAL A 223 10.78 -6.16 -11.26
CA VAL A 223 9.41 -5.79 -11.65
C VAL A 223 8.59 -5.53 -10.39
N CYS A 224 8.18 -4.26 -10.20
CA CYS A 224 7.52 -3.74 -9.01
C CYS A 224 6.19 -3.03 -9.37
N THR A 225 5.50 -3.54 -10.38
CA THR A 225 4.30 -2.92 -10.96
C THR A 225 3.00 -3.35 -10.30
N ASN A 226 3.07 -4.06 -9.17
CA ASN A 226 1.95 -4.55 -8.37
C ASN A 226 0.93 -5.31 -9.25
N ALA A 227 -0.37 -4.93 -9.27
CA ALA A 227 -1.40 -5.61 -10.06
C ALA A 227 -1.08 -5.68 -11.57
N PHE A 228 -0.35 -4.69 -12.10
CA PHE A 228 0.04 -4.66 -13.51
C PHE A 228 1.15 -5.66 -13.86
N ALA A 229 1.73 -6.37 -12.89
CA ALA A 229 2.71 -7.41 -13.18
C ALA A 229 2.10 -8.62 -13.91
N GLY A 230 0.80 -8.84 -13.79
CA GLY A 230 0.09 -9.89 -14.52
C GLY A 230 0.19 -9.79 -16.05
N GLN A 231 0.45 -8.60 -16.59
CA GLN A 231 0.71 -8.43 -18.03
C GLN A 231 2.04 -9.05 -18.49
N PHE A 232 3.01 -9.20 -17.58
CA PHE A 232 4.31 -9.81 -17.86
C PHE A 232 4.39 -11.26 -17.39
N PHE A 233 3.63 -11.60 -16.34
CA PHE A 233 3.66 -12.89 -15.64
C PHE A 233 2.23 -13.35 -15.35
N PRO A 234 1.47 -13.80 -16.37
CA PRO A 234 0.08 -14.21 -16.22
C PRO A 234 -0.10 -15.49 -15.37
N GLU A 235 0.99 -16.21 -15.13
CA GLU A 235 1.03 -17.41 -14.28
C GLU A 235 0.89 -17.13 -12.78
N PHE A 236 1.06 -15.87 -12.35
CA PHE A 236 0.98 -15.52 -10.95
C PHE A 236 -0.46 -15.49 -10.43
N ASP A 237 -0.63 -15.98 -9.20
CA ASP A 237 -1.82 -15.77 -8.39
C ASP A 237 -1.91 -14.28 -8.02
N LEU A 238 -2.37 -13.47 -8.98
CA LEU A 238 -2.38 -12.03 -8.92
C LEU A 238 -3.66 -11.46 -9.49
N GLU A 239 -4.57 -11.07 -8.61
CA GLU A 239 -5.82 -10.40 -8.98
C GLU A 239 -5.76 -8.90 -8.71
N PRO A 240 -6.17 -8.04 -9.64
CA PRO A 240 -6.35 -6.63 -9.36
C PRO A 240 -7.52 -6.44 -8.39
N GLY A 241 -7.39 -5.45 -7.52
CA GLY A 241 -8.47 -5.05 -6.64
C GLY A 241 -8.52 -3.54 -6.57
N ARG A 242 -9.51 -2.95 -7.23
CA ARG A 242 -9.74 -1.52 -7.21
C ARG A 242 -10.34 -1.12 -5.87
N GLY A 243 -9.93 0.01 -5.32
CA GLY A 243 -10.49 0.57 -4.10
C GLY A 243 -10.78 2.06 -4.30
N LEU A 244 -12.00 2.48 -3.94
CA LEU A 244 -12.42 3.87 -3.95
C LEU A 244 -11.94 4.59 -2.68
N VAL A 245 -11.50 5.83 -2.84
CA VAL A 245 -11.24 6.77 -1.73
C VAL A 245 -11.93 8.08 -2.05
N MET A 246 -12.61 8.65 -1.06
CA MET A 246 -13.33 9.91 -1.15
C MET A 246 -12.89 10.86 -0.04
N VAL A 247 -12.85 12.15 -0.33
CA VAL A 247 -12.57 13.22 0.65
C VAL A 247 -13.66 14.26 0.57
N SER A 248 -14.26 14.57 1.73
CA SER A 248 -15.31 15.57 1.86
C SER A 248 -14.76 16.99 1.70
N ARG A 249 -15.66 17.98 1.54
CA ARG A 249 -15.33 19.37 1.88
C ARG A 249 -14.97 19.49 3.36
N PRO A 250 -14.22 20.53 3.78
CA PRO A 250 -13.98 20.77 5.19
C PRO A 250 -15.28 20.91 5.96
N PHE A 251 -15.33 20.32 7.15
CA PHE A 251 -16.45 20.51 8.06
C PHE A 251 -16.34 21.88 8.74
N GLU A 252 -17.44 22.56 8.90
CA GLU A 252 -17.53 23.80 9.71
C GLU A 252 -17.28 23.49 11.19
N GLN A 253 -17.85 22.38 11.66
CA GLN A 253 -17.67 21.91 13.02
C GLN A 253 -16.42 21.01 13.13
N LYS A 254 -15.80 21.04 14.28
CA LYS A 254 -14.64 20.20 14.56
C LYS A 254 -15.05 18.73 14.65
N ILE A 255 -14.47 17.88 13.81
CA ILE A 255 -14.59 16.42 13.94
C ILE A 255 -14.03 16.01 15.30
N PRO A 256 -14.82 15.34 16.18
CA PRO A 256 -14.45 15.12 17.58
C PRO A 256 -13.35 14.07 17.79
N TRP A 257 -13.06 13.27 16.80
CA TRP A 257 -12.10 12.18 16.87
C TRP A 257 -10.85 12.43 15.98
N LYS A 258 -9.83 11.63 16.21
CA LYS A 258 -8.58 11.54 15.44
C LYS A 258 -8.10 10.10 15.41
N GLY A 259 -7.23 9.78 14.48
CA GLY A 259 -6.70 8.43 14.24
C GLY A 259 -7.32 7.79 13.02
N SER A 260 -6.89 6.58 12.75
CA SER A 260 -7.38 5.75 11.63
C SER A 260 -8.46 4.80 12.11
N PHE A 261 -9.58 4.77 11.40
CA PHE A 261 -10.74 3.97 11.75
C PHE A 261 -10.96 2.86 10.73
N HIS A 262 -11.23 1.66 11.22
CA HIS A 262 -11.58 0.46 10.46
C HIS A 262 -13.04 0.09 10.74
N PHE A 263 -13.71 -0.44 9.74
CA PHE A 263 -15.07 -0.94 9.83
C PHE A 263 -15.24 -2.12 8.89
N ASP A 264 -16.18 -3.03 9.19
CA ASP A 264 -16.50 -4.19 8.36
C ASP A 264 -15.24 -5.03 8.02
N LYS A 265 -14.55 -5.54 9.06
CA LYS A 265 -13.32 -6.36 8.94
C LYS A 265 -12.19 -5.67 8.14
N GLY A 266 -12.08 -4.33 8.24
CA GLY A 266 -11.08 -3.56 7.53
C GLY A 266 -11.41 -3.26 6.05
N TYR A 267 -12.55 -3.74 5.54
CA TYR A 267 -12.98 -3.41 4.17
C TYR A 267 -13.37 -1.96 3.99
N VAL A 268 -13.79 -1.28 5.06
CA VAL A 268 -14.03 0.17 5.07
C VAL A 268 -13.04 0.82 6.03
N TYR A 269 -12.53 1.96 5.65
CA TYR A 269 -11.57 2.70 6.45
C TYR A 269 -11.81 4.21 6.30
N PHE A 270 -11.66 4.95 7.39
CA PHE A 270 -11.80 6.40 7.36
C PHE A 270 -10.90 7.09 8.39
N ARG A 271 -10.58 8.34 8.14
CA ARG A 271 -9.83 9.20 9.05
C ARG A 271 -10.14 10.67 8.81
N LYS A 272 -9.74 11.51 9.75
CA LYS A 272 -9.74 12.95 9.57
C LYS A 272 -8.46 13.40 8.87
N ILE A 273 -8.58 14.27 7.86
CA ILE A 273 -7.47 14.94 7.21
C ILE A 273 -7.86 16.41 6.91
N ASP A 274 -7.06 17.36 7.40
CA ASP A 274 -7.25 18.81 7.15
C ASP A 274 -8.69 19.31 7.39
N GLY A 275 -9.33 18.86 8.48
CA GLY A 275 -10.71 19.20 8.81
C GLY A 275 -11.77 18.48 7.97
N ARG A 276 -11.42 17.50 7.17
CA ARG A 276 -12.24 16.73 6.23
C ARG A 276 -12.39 15.28 6.68
N LEU A 277 -13.42 14.60 6.21
CA LEU A 277 -13.50 13.14 6.24
C LEU A 277 -12.79 12.58 5.00
N LEU A 278 -11.82 11.70 5.20
CA LEU A 278 -11.33 10.80 4.19
C LEU A 278 -11.96 9.43 4.48
N LEU A 279 -12.65 8.86 3.50
CA LEU A 279 -13.36 7.58 3.59
C LEU A 279 -13.03 6.73 2.36
N GLY A 280 -12.79 5.45 2.54
CA GLY A 280 -12.55 4.55 1.42
C GLY A 280 -12.84 3.09 1.74
N GLY A 281 -12.68 2.24 0.74
CA GLY A 281 -12.91 0.80 0.86
C GLY A 281 -14.20 0.33 0.20
N GLY A 282 -14.95 -0.55 0.87
CA GLY A 282 -16.23 -1.07 0.39
C GLY A 282 -16.15 -2.11 -0.72
N ARG A 283 -14.94 -2.57 -1.11
CA ARG A 283 -14.73 -3.53 -2.20
C ARG A 283 -15.52 -4.83 -2.01
N ASN A 284 -15.79 -5.25 -0.79
CA ASN A 284 -16.59 -6.43 -0.47
C ASN A 284 -18.08 -6.32 -0.83
N LYS A 285 -18.55 -5.15 -1.23
CA LYS A 285 -19.94 -4.97 -1.71
C LYS A 285 -20.10 -5.27 -3.21
N ASP A 286 -18.95 -5.34 -3.93
CA ASP A 286 -18.92 -5.77 -5.34
C ASP A 286 -17.51 -6.26 -5.71
N PHE A 287 -17.14 -7.44 -5.21
CA PHE A 287 -15.81 -7.99 -5.48
C PHE A 287 -15.51 -8.18 -6.97
N GLU A 288 -16.48 -8.63 -7.74
CA GLU A 288 -16.29 -8.91 -9.18
C GLU A 288 -16.14 -7.60 -9.97
N GLY A 289 -16.96 -6.57 -9.68
CA GLY A 289 -16.83 -5.26 -10.31
C GLY A 289 -15.53 -4.54 -9.93
N GLU A 290 -14.94 -4.88 -8.79
CA GLU A 290 -13.67 -4.32 -8.33
C GLU A 290 -12.42 -5.11 -8.79
N LYS A 291 -12.58 -6.25 -9.49
CA LYS A 291 -11.48 -6.95 -10.19
C LYS A 291 -11.13 -6.24 -11.50
N SER A 292 -10.59 -5.03 -11.39
CA SER A 292 -10.34 -4.15 -12.55
C SER A 292 -8.99 -3.45 -12.47
N LEU A 293 -8.37 -3.27 -13.64
CA LEU A 293 -7.16 -2.43 -13.83
C LEU A 293 -7.52 -0.99 -14.27
N GLU A 294 -8.80 -0.68 -14.41
CA GLU A 294 -9.27 0.64 -14.82
C GLU A 294 -9.49 1.56 -13.61
N ASN A 295 -9.13 2.83 -13.75
CA ASN A 295 -9.33 3.85 -12.73
C ASN A 295 -10.73 4.49 -12.83
N THR A 296 -11.77 3.68 -12.89
CA THR A 296 -13.18 4.11 -12.90
C THR A 296 -13.77 4.00 -11.51
N ILE A 297 -14.80 4.79 -11.20
CA ILE A 297 -15.54 4.71 -9.95
C ILE A 297 -16.71 3.73 -10.14
N ASN A 298 -16.84 2.79 -9.21
CA ASN A 298 -17.96 1.86 -9.16
C ASN A 298 -19.13 2.52 -8.41
N PRO A 299 -20.29 2.76 -9.06
CA PRO A 299 -21.42 3.45 -8.44
C PRO A 299 -22.00 2.72 -7.22
N THR A 300 -21.95 1.38 -7.21
CA THR A 300 -22.39 0.57 -6.06
C THR A 300 -21.57 0.86 -4.83
N ILE A 301 -20.23 0.88 -4.99
CA ILE A 301 -19.30 1.19 -3.90
C ILE A 301 -19.43 2.65 -3.45
N GLU A 302 -19.55 3.56 -4.41
CA GLU A 302 -19.72 4.99 -4.13
C GLU A 302 -20.98 5.24 -3.28
N SER A 303 -22.12 4.76 -3.74
CA SER A 303 -23.41 4.90 -3.02
C SER A 303 -23.36 4.26 -1.63
N TYR A 304 -22.71 3.09 -1.50
CA TYR A 304 -22.53 2.43 -0.21
C TYR A 304 -21.71 3.29 0.77
N LEU A 305 -20.57 3.85 0.32
CA LEU A 305 -19.73 4.68 1.17
C LEU A 305 -20.39 6.02 1.52
N GLU A 306 -21.12 6.63 0.59
CA GLU A 306 -21.90 7.85 0.86
C GLU A 306 -22.97 7.61 1.94
N ASN A 307 -23.74 6.53 1.79
CA ASN A 307 -24.74 6.14 2.78
C ASN A 307 -24.10 5.87 4.15
N LEU A 308 -22.98 5.12 4.19
CA LEU A 308 -22.27 4.81 5.44
C LEU A 308 -21.77 6.08 6.13
N ALA A 309 -21.28 7.05 5.38
CA ALA A 309 -20.84 8.33 5.93
C ALA A 309 -21.99 9.09 6.63
N GLU A 310 -23.19 9.09 6.04
CA GLU A 310 -24.36 9.85 6.49
C GLU A 310 -25.21 9.10 7.54
N THR A 311 -25.09 7.76 7.62
CA THR A 311 -25.85 6.95 8.57
C THR A 311 -25.04 6.49 9.77
N ILE A 312 -23.77 6.14 9.59
CA ILE A 312 -22.94 5.54 10.65
C ILE A 312 -21.90 6.53 11.20
N ILE A 313 -21.14 7.23 10.32
CA ILE A 313 -20.02 8.08 10.75
C ILE A 313 -20.52 9.44 11.24
N PHE A 314 -21.44 10.05 10.51
CA PHE A 314 -22.07 11.34 10.83
C PHE A 314 -23.60 11.22 10.69
N PRO A 315 -24.27 10.50 11.62
CA PRO A 315 -25.69 10.19 11.49
C PRO A 315 -26.55 11.44 11.33
N GLY A 316 -27.35 11.47 10.25
CA GLY A 316 -28.24 12.57 9.90
C GLY A 316 -27.56 13.79 9.26
N GLN A 317 -26.25 13.75 9.02
CA GLN A 317 -25.53 14.85 8.38
C GLN A 317 -25.23 14.52 6.91
N LYS A 318 -25.69 15.35 5.97
CA LYS A 318 -25.35 15.22 4.56
C LYS A 318 -23.90 15.62 4.31
N ILE A 319 -23.16 14.76 3.60
CA ILE A 319 -21.74 14.96 3.30
C ILE A 319 -21.57 15.42 1.86
N THR A 320 -20.83 16.52 1.67
CA THR A 320 -20.45 17.00 0.34
C THR A 320 -19.05 16.52 0.03
N TRP A 321 -18.90 15.73 -1.03
CA TRP A 321 -17.62 15.20 -1.48
C TRP A 321 -16.93 16.16 -2.45
N GLU A 322 -15.62 16.36 -2.27
CA GLU A 322 -14.80 17.26 -3.09
C GLU A 322 -13.83 16.51 -3.97
N HIS A 323 -13.27 15.40 -3.47
CA HIS A 323 -12.34 14.56 -4.23
C HIS A 323 -12.76 13.11 -4.16
N LYS A 324 -12.70 12.42 -5.30
CA LYS A 324 -12.94 10.97 -5.40
C LYS A 324 -11.90 10.39 -6.35
N TRP A 325 -11.25 9.30 -5.95
CA TRP A 325 -10.30 8.61 -6.82
C TRP A 325 -10.26 7.12 -6.50
N THR A 326 -9.70 6.34 -7.43
CA THR A 326 -9.50 4.91 -7.24
C THR A 326 -8.02 4.56 -7.26
N GLY A 327 -7.65 3.52 -6.50
CA GLY A 327 -6.33 2.92 -6.49
C GLY A 327 -6.41 1.43 -6.76
N ILE A 328 -5.48 0.90 -7.56
CA ILE A 328 -5.49 -0.52 -7.94
C ILE A 328 -4.47 -1.26 -7.11
N MET A 329 -4.96 -2.10 -6.23
CA MET A 329 -4.18 -3.01 -5.39
C MET A 329 -4.02 -4.36 -6.08
N ALA A 330 -3.22 -5.24 -5.50
CA ALA A 330 -3.06 -6.62 -5.94
C ALA A 330 -3.34 -7.57 -4.80
N PHE A 331 -4.17 -8.56 -5.06
CA PHE A 331 -4.59 -9.62 -4.16
C PHE A 331 -4.27 -10.98 -4.78
N GLY A 332 -4.63 -12.04 -4.10
CA GLY A 332 -4.52 -13.43 -4.51
C GLY A 332 -5.01 -14.33 -3.40
N GLN A 333 -4.95 -15.63 -3.59
CA GLN A 333 -5.38 -16.62 -2.59
C GLN A 333 -4.56 -16.51 -1.28
N LYS A 334 -3.26 -16.17 -1.40
CA LYS A 334 -2.39 -15.96 -0.24
C LYS A 334 -2.22 -14.48 0.05
N LYS A 335 -2.32 -14.09 1.32
CA LYS A 335 -2.11 -12.70 1.78
C LYS A 335 -0.63 -12.25 1.85
N LEU A 336 0.32 -13.12 1.47
CA LEU A 336 1.74 -12.81 1.45
C LEU A 336 2.17 -12.17 0.12
N PRO A 337 3.13 -11.23 0.13
CA PRO A 337 3.73 -10.72 -1.11
C PRO A 337 4.34 -11.83 -1.97
N ILE A 338 4.26 -11.67 -3.28
CA ILE A 338 5.05 -12.46 -4.22
C ILE A 338 6.42 -11.78 -4.31
N MET A 339 7.46 -12.54 -4.00
CA MET A 339 8.84 -12.06 -4.06
C MET A 339 9.74 -13.22 -4.49
N GLU A 340 9.99 -13.32 -5.78
CA GLU A 340 10.71 -14.45 -6.37
C GLU A 340 11.46 -14.09 -7.66
N LYS A 341 12.39 -14.94 -8.01
CA LYS A 341 13.08 -14.92 -9.32
C LYS A 341 12.17 -15.54 -10.37
N VAL A 342 12.08 -14.89 -11.51
CA VAL A 342 11.23 -15.33 -12.63
C VAL A 342 12.04 -15.65 -13.89
N GLY A 343 13.34 -15.44 -13.86
CA GLY A 343 14.30 -15.73 -14.94
C GLY A 343 15.72 -15.46 -14.49
N ASP A 344 16.68 -15.61 -15.37
CA ASP A 344 18.13 -15.50 -15.08
C ASP A 344 18.55 -14.10 -14.62
N ARG A 345 17.78 -13.06 -14.98
CA ARG A 345 18.11 -11.67 -14.65
C ARG A 345 16.98 -10.92 -13.95
N THR A 346 15.81 -11.52 -13.83
CA THR A 346 14.61 -10.82 -13.38
C THR A 346 14.04 -11.40 -12.09
N ALA A 347 13.67 -10.52 -11.18
CA ALA A 347 12.89 -10.86 -10.00
C ALA A 347 11.69 -9.90 -9.85
N VAL A 348 10.67 -10.37 -9.15
CA VAL A 348 9.39 -9.67 -8.97
C VAL A 348 9.16 -9.39 -7.50
N GLY A 349 8.58 -8.20 -7.18
CA GLY A 349 8.13 -7.84 -5.85
C GLY A 349 6.76 -7.15 -5.93
N VAL A 350 5.67 -7.93 -5.72
CA VAL A 350 4.28 -7.49 -5.92
C VAL A 350 3.32 -8.12 -4.93
N ARG A 351 2.03 -7.80 -5.00
CA ARG A 351 0.93 -8.36 -4.19
C ARG A 351 1.08 -8.03 -2.70
N LEU A 352 0.92 -6.76 -2.36
CA LEU A 352 1.01 -6.30 -0.97
C LEU A 352 -0.34 -6.33 -0.22
N GLY A 353 -1.44 -6.76 -0.87
CA GLY A 353 -2.75 -6.98 -0.25
C GLY A 353 -3.30 -5.75 0.50
N GLY A 354 -3.15 -4.54 -0.07
CA GLY A 354 -3.54 -3.28 0.60
C GLY A 354 -2.54 -2.74 1.63
N MET A 355 -1.56 -3.53 2.08
CA MET A 355 -0.62 -3.17 3.17
C MET A 355 0.71 -2.58 2.66
N GLY A 356 0.68 -1.88 1.53
CA GLY A 356 1.88 -1.33 0.89
C GLY A 356 2.63 -0.30 1.74
N VAL A 357 1.94 0.50 2.53
CA VAL A 357 2.55 1.47 3.47
C VAL A 357 3.43 0.75 4.49
N ALA A 358 2.92 -0.31 5.09
CA ALA A 358 3.64 -1.08 6.10
C ALA A 358 4.76 -1.96 5.52
N MET A 359 4.54 -2.58 4.36
CA MET A 359 5.44 -3.62 3.86
C MET A 359 6.36 -3.19 2.73
N GLY A 360 6.01 -2.13 1.98
CA GLY A 360 6.70 -1.81 0.72
C GLY A 360 8.20 -1.56 0.85
N TRP A 361 8.63 -0.93 1.94
CA TRP A 361 10.04 -0.67 2.23
C TRP A 361 10.83 -1.98 2.44
N GLU A 362 10.30 -2.88 3.26
CA GLU A 362 10.97 -4.14 3.59
C GLU A 362 10.95 -5.13 2.41
N VAL A 363 9.83 -5.21 1.68
CA VAL A 363 9.74 -6.02 0.46
C VAL A 363 10.77 -5.55 -0.57
N GLY A 364 10.90 -4.24 -0.76
CA GLY A 364 11.93 -3.70 -1.67
C GLY A 364 13.36 -4.00 -1.20
N ARG A 365 13.63 -3.95 0.12
CA ARG A 365 14.93 -4.36 0.68
C ARG A 365 15.22 -5.83 0.38
N GLN A 366 14.27 -6.72 0.66
CA GLN A 366 14.43 -8.15 0.42
C GLN A 366 14.59 -8.47 -1.07
N LEU A 367 13.83 -7.80 -1.93
CA LEU A 367 13.98 -7.95 -3.39
C LEU A 367 15.37 -7.50 -3.86
N SER A 368 15.87 -6.39 -3.33
CA SER A 368 17.26 -5.95 -3.57
C SER A 368 18.28 -7.01 -3.15
N ASP A 369 18.08 -7.65 -1.99
CA ASP A 369 18.97 -8.70 -1.52
C ASP A 369 18.91 -9.95 -2.41
N LEU A 370 17.72 -10.33 -2.88
CA LEU A 370 17.51 -11.43 -3.82
C LEU A 370 18.28 -11.20 -5.14
N LEU A 371 18.17 -9.98 -5.70
CA LEU A 371 18.85 -9.59 -6.94
C LEU A 371 20.39 -9.55 -6.80
N ARG A 372 20.92 -9.25 -5.61
CA ARG A 372 22.38 -9.16 -5.37
C ARG A 372 23.05 -10.50 -5.15
N LYS A 373 22.36 -11.48 -4.59
CA LYS A 373 22.94 -12.81 -4.26
C LYS A 373 23.26 -13.65 -5.50
N GLY A 374 23.02 -13.14 -6.69
CA GLY A 374 23.24 -13.82 -7.95
C GLY A 374 22.07 -14.73 -8.35
N PHE A 375 22.03 -15.04 -9.62
CA PHE A 375 21.15 -16.06 -10.18
C PHE A 375 21.99 -17.31 -10.38
#